data_ddb827b2f5909ef54095ed9be983a7eb
#
_entry.id   ddb827b2f5909ef54095ed9be983a7eb
#
_cell.length_a   1.000
_cell.length_b   1.000
_cell.length_c   1.000
_cell.angle_alpha   90.00
_cell.angle_beta   90.00
_cell.angle_gamma   90.00
#
_symmetry.space_group_name_H-M   'P 1'
#
loop_
_entity.id
_entity.type
_entity.pdbx_description
1 polymer ?
#
loop_
_entity_poly.entity_id
_entity_poly.type
_entity_poly.pdbx_seq_one_letter_code
_entity_poly.pdbx_strand_id
1 'polypeptide(L)'
;MVDASAKTPDAPTILWIGRVDGTFTIGESETPLDQPGTEVRIQPRHGDLEWCNESTTRKLTSDFAEILDVPVRIKGDLLSLNTPPWERTIEEQLTWCRERLGFEVMGIVPLDSSLLTVRGLGFVLPYTAAPGQRTGDRIYSNGMLVADNVDQLIPEWAFFCRAVIDAGELPLTASRESLQETTSLQLVRERLGNRLLGELIMVHGLHADVYQDIVRLHATGLRALAVSGIDIRDLPRTTLPFETTLGQRTIDQLLALDQSTLPYVVDSDAYEAVRDVAVHAESLVINASGAHEAELLQVINTTEGERFVEMARFEIAHLARPEPYVDIDRGSRLVKAADETFGPNSVAVEVAHFAPAPRPVLFWPAATPRARAAACPP
;
A
#
# COMPACT_ATOMS: atom_id res chain seq x y z
N MET A 1 -24.18 -36.30 -13.39
CA MET A 1 -24.92 -36.23 -14.67
C MET A 1 -25.52 -34.83 -14.75
N VAL A 2 -25.48 -34.21 -15.89
CA VAL A 2 -26.18 -32.93 -16.13
C VAL A 2 -27.04 -33.15 -17.36
N ASP A 3 -28.31 -32.78 -17.29
CA ASP A 3 -29.21 -32.74 -18.43
C ASP A 3 -29.76 -31.33 -18.60
N ALA A 4 -29.85 -30.86 -19.83
CA ALA A 4 -30.40 -29.57 -20.17
C ALA A 4 -31.44 -29.71 -21.30
N SER A 5 -32.60 -29.16 -21.08
CA SER A 5 -33.68 -29.07 -22.07
C SER A 5 -33.82 -27.61 -22.50
N ALA A 6 -33.72 -27.33 -23.79
CA ALA A 6 -33.86 -25.99 -24.33
C ALA A 6 -34.92 -25.93 -25.43
N LYS A 7 -35.71 -24.86 -25.42
CA LYS A 7 -36.76 -24.60 -26.40
C LYS A 7 -36.70 -23.14 -26.85
N THR A 8 -36.71 -22.96 -28.17
CA THR A 8 -36.95 -21.64 -28.80
C THR A 8 -38.42 -21.53 -29.22
N PRO A 9 -38.95 -20.33 -29.50
CA PRO A 9 -40.28 -20.21 -30.05
C PRO A 9 -40.43 -21.05 -31.34
N ASP A 10 -41.54 -21.78 -31.47
CA ASP A 10 -41.91 -22.59 -32.64
C ASP A 10 -40.95 -23.75 -32.97
N ALA A 11 -40.08 -24.16 -32.07
CA ALA A 11 -39.19 -25.29 -32.23
C ALA A 11 -39.45 -26.41 -31.22
N PRO A 12 -39.09 -27.68 -31.54
CA PRO A 12 -39.16 -28.75 -30.57
C PRO A 12 -38.17 -28.49 -29.40
N THR A 13 -38.47 -29.09 -28.22
CA THR A 13 -37.55 -29.05 -27.10
C THR A 13 -36.37 -30.00 -27.36
N ILE A 14 -35.17 -29.50 -27.32
CA ILE A 14 -33.93 -30.29 -27.47
C ILE A 14 -33.40 -30.65 -26.09
N LEU A 15 -33.15 -31.93 -25.87
CA LEU A 15 -32.53 -32.48 -24.68
C LEU A 15 -31.03 -32.74 -24.91
N TRP A 16 -30.18 -32.20 -24.08
CA TRP A 16 -28.75 -32.51 -24.00
C TRP A 16 -28.45 -33.23 -22.67
N ILE A 17 -27.75 -34.36 -22.72
CA ILE A 17 -27.35 -35.13 -21.54
C ILE A 17 -25.84 -35.28 -21.52
N GLY A 18 -25.17 -34.69 -20.51
CA GLY A 18 -23.73 -34.83 -20.27
C GLY A 18 -23.43 -35.86 -19.19
N ARG A 19 -22.42 -36.69 -19.41
CA ARG A 19 -21.96 -37.72 -18.49
C ARG A 19 -20.58 -37.39 -17.91
N VAL A 20 -20.25 -38.03 -16.81
CA VAL A 20 -18.99 -37.82 -16.06
C VAL A 20 -17.75 -38.19 -16.88
N ASP A 21 -17.90 -39.11 -17.84
CA ASP A 21 -16.84 -39.56 -18.74
C ASP A 21 -16.56 -38.60 -19.91
N GLY A 22 -17.22 -37.43 -19.93
CA GLY A 22 -17.08 -36.42 -20.99
C GLY A 22 -17.93 -36.71 -22.23
N THR A 23 -18.68 -37.79 -22.28
CA THR A 23 -19.60 -38.07 -23.39
C THR A 23 -20.91 -37.32 -23.22
N PHE A 24 -21.57 -37.02 -24.33
CA PHE A 24 -22.88 -36.40 -24.31
C PHE A 24 -23.78 -36.97 -25.39
N THR A 25 -25.11 -36.82 -25.21
CA THR A 25 -26.12 -37.11 -26.21
C THR A 25 -27.03 -35.91 -26.40
N ILE A 26 -27.47 -35.72 -27.67
CA ILE A 26 -28.43 -34.67 -28.02
C ILE A 26 -29.58 -35.33 -28.79
N GLY A 27 -30.79 -34.94 -28.46
CA GLY A 27 -32.00 -35.42 -29.16
C GLY A 27 -33.22 -34.57 -28.83
N GLU A 28 -34.35 -34.88 -29.40
CA GLU A 28 -35.60 -34.27 -29.00
C GLU A 28 -36.02 -34.79 -27.61
N SER A 29 -36.58 -33.90 -26.78
CA SER A 29 -37.05 -34.26 -25.45
C SER A 29 -38.41 -34.97 -25.50
N GLU A 30 -38.50 -36.09 -24.82
CA GLU A 30 -39.78 -36.76 -24.61
C GLU A 30 -40.75 -35.96 -23.71
N THR A 31 -40.19 -35.05 -22.90
CA THR A 31 -40.94 -34.12 -22.03
C THR A 31 -40.63 -32.67 -22.47
N PRO A 32 -41.41 -32.15 -23.44
CA PRO A 32 -41.12 -30.79 -23.95
C PRO A 32 -41.44 -29.75 -22.89
N LEU A 33 -40.67 -28.64 -22.93
CA LEU A 33 -40.95 -27.46 -22.14
C LEU A 33 -42.21 -26.76 -22.64
N ASP A 34 -43.05 -26.28 -21.72
CA ASP A 34 -44.28 -25.55 -22.08
C ASP A 34 -43.97 -24.18 -22.72
N GLN A 35 -42.93 -23.52 -22.26
CA GLN A 35 -42.51 -22.18 -22.72
C GLN A 35 -41.09 -22.18 -23.25
N PRO A 36 -40.74 -21.20 -24.10
CA PRO A 36 -39.34 -20.98 -24.52
C PRO A 36 -38.46 -20.72 -23.30
N GLY A 37 -37.26 -21.32 -23.32
CA GLY A 37 -36.31 -21.22 -22.22
C GLY A 37 -35.36 -22.39 -22.16
N THR A 38 -34.60 -22.47 -21.08
CA THR A 38 -33.68 -23.58 -20.81
C THR A 38 -33.88 -24.06 -19.38
N GLU A 39 -34.05 -25.35 -19.21
CA GLU A 39 -34.05 -26.01 -17.90
C GLU A 39 -32.78 -26.86 -17.78
N VAL A 40 -32.02 -26.67 -16.71
CA VAL A 40 -30.81 -27.45 -16.41
C VAL A 40 -31.02 -28.22 -15.13
N ARG A 41 -30.86 -29.53 -15.19
CA ARG A 41 -30.94 -30.45 -14.03
C ARG A 41 -29.55 -30.98 -13.72
N ILE A 42 -29.11 -30.78 -12.49
CA ILE A 42 -27.81 -31.23 -12.00
C ILE A 42 -28.03 -32.33 -10.97
N GLN A 43 -27.41 -33.48 -11.23
CA GLN A 43 -27.42 -34.57 -10.24
C GLN A 43 -26.06 -34.55 -9.51
N PRO A 44 -26.05 -34.20 -8.20
CA PRO A 44 -24.79 -34.14 -7.44
C PRO A 44 -24.20 -35.54 -7.27
N ARG A 45 -22.89 -35.62 -7.05
CA ARG A 45 -22.21 -36.85 -6.66
C ARG A 45 -22.53 -37.20 -5.21
N HIS A 46 -22.30 -38.46 -4.85
CA HIS A 46 -22.39 -38.89 -3.46
C HIS A 46 -21.32 -38.12 -2.65
N GLY A 47 -21.75 -37.38 -1.64
CA GLY A 47 -20.88 -36.50 -0.83
C GLY A 47 -21.02 -34.99 -1.13
N ASP A 48 -21.55 -34.60 -2.29
CA ASP A 48 -21.65 -33.19 -2.72
C ASP A 48 -23.05 -32.58 -2.50
N LEU A 49 -23.89 -33.23 -1.69
CA LEU A 49 -25.30 -32.82 -1.44
C LEU A 49 -25.39 -31.47 -0.73
N GLU A 50 -24.36 -31.07 0.03
CA GLU A 50 -24.34 -29.79 0.71
C GLU A 50 -24.41 -28.59 -0.25
N TRP A 51 -23.87 -28.72 -1.47
CA TRP A 51 -23.94 -27.69 -2.51
C TRP A 51 -25.34 -27.47 -3.05
N CYS A 52 -26.23 -28.47 -2.88
CA CYS A 52 -27.61 -28.43 -3.35
C CYS A 52 -28.60 -28.02 -2.25
N ASN A 53 -28.15 -27.75 -1.03
CA ASN A 53 -29.05 -27.27 -0.01
C ASN A 53 -29.39 -25.78 -0.24
N GLU A 54 -30.60 -25.39 0.19
CA GLU A 54 -31.14 -24.06 -0.08
C GLU A 54 -30.25 -22.93 0.52
N SER A 55 -29.74 -23.12 1.74
CA SER A 55 -28.93 -22.08 2.40
C SER A 55 -27.62 -21.83 1.67
N THR A 56 -26.93 -22.89 1.25
CA THR A 56 -25.68 -22.80 0.45
C THR A 56 -25.97 -22.19 -0.91
N THR A 57 -27.04 -22.63 -1.59
CA THR A 57 -27.40 -22.08 -2.90
C THR A 57 -27.75 -20.59 -2.81
N ARG A 58 -28.49 -20.17 -1.77
CA ARG A 58 -28.81 -18.75 -1.54
C ARG A 58 -27.56 -17.93 -1.30
N LYS A 59 -26.65 -18.43 -0.47
CA LYS A 59 -25.37 -17.76 -0.22
C LYS A 59 -24.55 -17.58 -1.50
N LEU A 60 -24.35 -18.66 -2.26
CA LEU A 60 -23.61 -18.60 -3.53
C LEU A 60 -24.29 -17.66 -4.53
N THR A 61 -25.62 -17.72 -4.66
CA THR A 61 -26.34 -16.79 -5.55
C THR A 61 -26.15 -15.34 -5.11
N SER A 62 -26.26 -15.07 -3.82
CA SER A 62 -25.99 -13.72 -3.29
C SER A 62 -24.55 -13.27 -3.53
N ASP A 63 -23.58 -14.16 -3.37
CA ASP A 63 -22.17 -13.80 -3.55
C ASP A 63 -21.81 -13.56 -5.03
N PHE A 64 -22.34 -14.39 -5.93
CA PHE A 64 -21.96 -14.34 -7.36
C PHE A 64 -22.86 -13.47 -8.22
N ALA A 65 -24.14 -13.33 -7.90
CA ALA A 65 -25.15 -12.70 -8.74
C ALA A 65 -25.81 -11.46 -8.10
N GLU A 66 -25.29 -10.94 -6.99
CA GLU A 66 -25.90 -9.83 -6.26
C GLU A 66 -26.25 -8.63 -7.16
N ILE A 67 -25.33 -8.24 -8.02
CA ILE A 67 -25.47 -7.07 -8.90
C ILE A 67 -25.70 -7.43 -10.37
N LEU A 68 -26.01 -8.71 -10.63
CA LEU A 68 -26.31 -9.17 -11.98
C LEU A 68 -27.61 -8.50 -12.50
N ASP A 69 -27.55 -7.96 -13.71
CA ASP A 69 -28.67 -7.27 -14.39
C ASP A 69 -29.69 -8.27 -15.01
N VAL A 70 -29.83 -9.42 -14.40
CA VAL A 70 -30.81 -10.44 -14.75
C VAL A 70 -31.47 -10.94 -13.48
N PRO A 71 -32.82 -11.09 -13.43
CA PRO A 71 -33.49 -11.54 -12.23
C PRO A 71 -33.17 -13.00 -11.92
N VAL A 72 -32.42 -13.23 -10.84
CA VAL A 72 -32.15 -14.56 -10.30
C VAL A 72 -33.01 -14.79 -9.08
N ARG A 73 -33.81 -15.86 -9.11
CA ARG A 73 -34.76 -16.18 -8.05
C ARG A 73 -34.53 -17.59 -7.49
N ILE A 74 -34.66 -17.72 -6.17
CA ILE A 74 -34.70 -19.02 -5.49
C ILE A 74 -36.02 -19.11 -4.78
N LYS A 75 -36.84 -20.10 -5.17
CA LYS A 75 -38.21 -20.31 -4.64
C LYS A 75 -39.07 -19.05 -4.69
N GLY A 76 -38.90 -18.23 -5.70
CA GLY A 76 -39.64 -16.98 -5.89
C GLY A 76 -38.94 -15.71 -5.33
N ASP A 77 -38.04 -15.83 -4.37
CA ASP A 77 -37.29 -14.68 -3.81
C ASP A 77 -36.22 -14.19 -4.79
N LEU A 78 -36.25 -12.91 -5.06
CA LEU A 78 -35.26 -12.25 -5.91
C LEU A 78 -33.95 -12.04 -5.12
N LEU A 79 -32.83 -12.49 -5.67
CA LEU A 79 -31.49 -12.39 -5.04
C LEU A 79 -30.49 -11.54 -5.83
N SER A 80 -30.81 -11.14 -7.04
CA SER A 80 -30.03 -10.27 -7.91
C SER A 80 -30.66 -8.89 -8.08
N LEU A 81 -30.18 -8.11 -9.04
CA LEU A 81 -30.65 -6.76 -9.36
C LEU A 81 -30.41 -5.74 -8.23
N ASN A 82 -29.47 -5.99 -7.34
CA ASN A 82 -29.11 -5.01 -6.34
C ASN A 82 -28.28 -3.88 -6.98
N THR A 83 -28.44 -2.69 -6.47
CA THR A 83 -27.62 -1.55 -6.91
C THR A 83 -26.14 -1.84 -6.69
N PRO A 84 -25.29 -1.69 -7.72
CA PRO A 84 -23.85 -1.87 -7.57
C PRO A 84 -23.24 -0.94 -6.52
N PRO A 85 -22.15 -1.33 -5.83
CA PRO A 85 -21.52 -0.49 -4.81
C PRO A 85 -21.15 0.91 -5.30
N TRP A 86 -20.68 1.04 -6.53
CA TRP A 86 -20.29 2.33 -7.13
C TRP A 86 -21.46 3.27 -7.52
N GLU A 87 -22.68 2.79 -7.46
CA GLU A 87 -23.90 3.58 -7.69
C GLU A 87 -24.66 3.91 -6.39
N ARG A 88 -24.15 3.43 -5.23
CA ARG A 88 -24.74 3.67 -3.91
C ARG A 88 -24.27 4.99 -3.32
N THR A 89 -25.01 5.50 -2.34
CA THR A 89 -24.56 6.62 -1.50
C THR A 89 -23.31 6.22 -0.69
N ILE A 90 -22.55 7.21 -0.22
CA ILE A 90 -21.35 6.96 0.59
C ILE A 90 -21.67 6.12 1.85
N GLU A 91 -22.77 6.40 2.53
CA GLU A 91 -23.21 5.63 3.71
C GLU A 91 -23.50 4.16 3.39
N GLU A 92 -24.14 3.92 2.26
CA GLU A 92 -24.42 2.57 1.76
C GLU A 92 -23.13 1.85 1.30
N GLN A 93 -22.17 2.58 0.71
CA GLN A 93 -20.85 2.05 0.35
C GLN A 93 -20.07 1.62 1.58
N LEU A 94 -20.05 2.43 2.64
CA LEU A 94 -19.42 2.11 3.91
C LEU A 94 -20.06 0.86 4.56
N THR A 95 -21.38 0.78 4.55
CA THR A 95 -22.12 -0.38 5.07
C THR A 95 -21.80 -1.63 4.26
N TRP A 96 -21.81 -1.53 2.94
CA TRP A 96 -21.48 -2.64 2.05
C TRP A 96 -20.04 -3.14 2.27
N CYS A 97 -19.07 -2.22 2.42
CA CYS A 97 -17.69 -2.58 2.71
C CYS A 97 -17.58 -3.38 4.01
N ARG A 98 -18.21 -2.88 5.08
CA ARG A 98 -18.22 -3.56 6.38
C ARG A 98 -18.81 -4.96 6.30
N GLU A 99 -19.92 -5.12 5.61
CA GLU A 99 -20.65 -6.39 5.48
C GLU A 99 -19.95 -7.39 4.56
N ARG A 100 -19.37 -6.93 3.44
CA ARG A 100 -18.82 -7.78 2.39
C ARG A 100 -17.30 -7.96 2.46
N LEU A 101 -16.57 -6.93 2.87
CA LEU A 101 -15.12 -6.97 2.96
C LEU A 101 -14.62 -7.11 4.41
N GLY A 102 -15.47 -6.84 5.40
CA GLY A 102 -15.20 -7.10 6.82
C GLY A 102 -14.31 -6.06 7.51
N PHE A 103 -14.19 -4.84 6.96
CA PHE A 103 -13.40 -3.76 7.58
C PHE A 103 -14.06 -2.39 7.41
N GLU A 104 -13.68 -1.46 8.28
CA GLU A 104 -13.97 -0.02 8.10
C GLU A 104 -12.93 0.59 7.15
N VAL A 105 -13.28 1.64 6.43
CA VAL A 105 -12.39 2.26 5.45
C VAL A 105 -11.86 3.60 5.93
N MET A 106 -10.65 3.96 5.51
CA MET A 106 -10.11 5.31 5.70
C MET A 106 -10.56 6.27 4.59
N GLY A 107 -10.93 5.75 3.42
CA GLY A 107 -11.40 6.51 2.29
C GLY A 107 -11.93 5.62 1.17
N ILE A 108 -12.76 6.19 0.32
CA ILE A 108 -13.32 5.54 -0.86
C ILE A 108 -12.89 6.32 -2.09
N VAL A 109 -12.35 5.63 -3.09
CA VAL A 109 -11.87 6.20 -4.34
C VAL A 109 -12.69 5.65 -5.51
N PRO A 110 -13.34 6.49 -6.31
CA PRO A 110 -13.99 6.03 -7.54
C PRO A 110 -12.95 5.49 -8.53
N LEU A 111 -13.12 4.24 -8.96
CA LEU A 111 -12.26 3.58 -9.92
C LEU A 111 -13.06 3.30 -11.20
N ASP A 112 -13.07 4.28 -12.08
CA ASP A 112 -13.78 4.20 -13.34
C ASP A 112 -12.86 4.45 -14.54
N SER A 113 -13.14 3.79 -15.64
CA SER A 113 -12.48 3.99 -16.91
C SER A 113 -13.50 3.89 -18.05
N SER A 114 -13.55 4.92 -18.89
CA SER A 114 -14.35 4.88 -20.11
C SER A 114 -13.82 3.87 -21.14
N LEU A 115 -12.59 3.38 -20.93
CA LEU A 115 -12.06 2.28 -21.72
C LEU A 115 -12.69 0.98 -21.23
N LEU A 116 -13.38 0.27 -22.11
CA LEU A 116 -14.01 -1.03 -21.83
C LEU A 116 -15.03 -1.02 -20.68
N THR A 117 -15.69 0.13 -20.47
CA THR A 117 -16.77 0.28 -19.50
C THR A 117 -16.46 -0.23 -18.07
N VAL A 118 -15.20 -0.08 -17.65
CA VAL A 118 -14.77 -0.48 -16.30
C VAL A 118 -15.31 0.50 -15.26
N ARG A 119 -15.96 0.01 -14.21
CA ARG A 119 -16.53 0.80 -13.11
C ARG A 119 -16.28 0.12 -11.77
N GLY A 120 -16.02 0.89 -10.73
CA GLY A 120 -15.81 0.35 -9.40
C GLY A 120 -15.39 1.34 -8.35
N LEU A 121 -14.98 0.81 -7.22
CA LEU A 121 -14.49 1.56 -6.06
C LEU A 121 -13.20 0.95 -5.55
N GLY A 122 -12.31 1.81 -5.07
CA GLY A 122 -11.18 1.48 -4.23
C GLY A 122 -11.46 1.83 -2.77
N PHE A 123 -11.27 0.91 -1.87
CA PHE A 123 -11.45 1.06 -0.43
C PHE A 123 -10.08 1.11 0.24
N VAL A 124 -9.72 2.27 0.83
CA VAL A 124 -8.44 2.46 1.51
C VAL A 124 -8.45 1.73 2.85
N LEU A 125 -7.44 0.88 3.06
CA LEU A 125 -7.35 -0.02 4.22
C LEU A 125 -7.05 0.73 5.52
N PRO A 126 -7.69 0.37 6.64
CA PRO A 126 -7.47 0.98 7.95
C PRO A 126 -6.33 0.32 8.73
N TYR A 127 -5.58 -0.58 8.12
CA TYR A 127 -4.47 -1.31 8.72
C TYR A 127 -3.28 -1.35 7.76
N THR A 128 -2.09 -1.49 8.33
CA THR A 128 -0.84 -1.56 7.56
C THR A 128 -0.87 -2.76 6.62
N ALA A 129 -0.64 -2.51 5.35
CA ALA A 129 -0.47 -3.52 4.33
C ALA A 129 0.94 -3.42 3.73
N ALA A 130 1.45 -4.51 3.19
CA ALA A 130 2.77 -4.57 2.57
C ALA A 130 2.66 -4.82 1.05
N PRO A 131 3.58 -4.26 0.24
CA PRO A 131 3.70 -4.61 -1.16
C PRO A 131 3.87 -6.12 -1.34
N GLY A 132 3.32 -6.69 -2.42
CA GLY A 132 3.38 -8.13 -2.69
C GLY A 132 2.45 -9.00 -1.83
N GLN A 133 1.77 -8.44 -0.84
CA GLN A 133 0.76 -9.14 -0.03
C GLN A 133 -0.66 -8.65 -0.34
N ARG A 134 -0.81 -8.00 -1.47
CA ARG A 134 -2.10 -7.50 -1.89
C ARG A 134 -3.03 -8.65 -2.24
N THR A 135 -4.14 -8.72 -1.56
CA THR A 135 -5.19 -9.71 -1.77
C THR A 135 -6.55 -9.07 -1.49
N GLY A 136 -7.60 -9.66 -2.06
CA GLY A 136 -8.97 -9.32 -1.68
C GLY A 136 -9.68 -8.36 -2.62
N ASP A 137 -9.17 -8.11 -3.82
CA ASP A 137 -9.95 -7.43 -4.84
C ASP A 137 -11.07 -8.34 -5.34
N ARG A 138 -12.23 -7.75 -5.61
CA ARG A 138 -13.38 -8.42 -6.19
C ARG A 138 -13.59 -7.94 -7.62
N ILE A 139 -13.61 -8.89 -8.54
CA ILE A 139 -13.82 -8.62 -9.96
C ILE A 139 -15.16 -9.17 -10.39
N TYR A 140 -15.97 -8.29 -10.91
CA TYR A 140 -17.21 -8.62 -11.59
C TYR A 140 -17.01 -8.50 -13.11
N SER A 141 -17.80 -9.22 -13.87
CA SER A 141 -17.94 -9.08 -15.32
C SER A 141 -19.42 -9.04 -15.64
N ASN A 142 -19.90 -7.90 -16.14
CA ASN A 142 -21.30 -7.65 -16.40
C ASN A 142 -22.20 -8.02 -15.19
N GLY A 143 -21.79 -7.61 -14.01
CA GLY A 143 -22.52 -7.82 -12.76
C GLY A 143 -22.40 -9.19 -12.12
N MET A 144 -21.72 -10.15 -12.75
CA MET A 144 -21.45 -11.47 -12.16
C MET A 144 -20.06 -11.49 -11.52
N LEU A 145 -19.93 -11.95 -10.26
CA LEU A 145 -18.64 -12.13 -9.62
C LEU A 145 -17.82 -13.19 -10.37
N VAL A 146 -16.64 -12.80 -10.84
CA VAL A 146 -15.70 -13.67 -11.55
C VAL A 146 -14.63 -14.18 -10.60
N ALA A 147 -14.08 -13.28 -9.81
CA ALA A 147 -13.01 -13.60 -8.89
C ALA A 147 -13.12 -12.77 -7.61
N ASP A 148 -12.81 -13.43 -6.50
CA ASP A 148 -12.65 -12.83 -5.19
C ASP A 148 -11.23 -13.09 -4.72
N ASN A 149 -10.59 -12.10 -4.12
CA ASN A 149 -9.22 -12.20 -3.63
C ASN A 149 -8.14 -12.27 -4.74
N VAL A 150 -8.23 -11.40 -5.73
CA VAL A 150 -7.25 -11.24 -6.82
C VAL A 150 -6.57 -9.89 -6.75
N ASP A 151 -5.53 -9.68 -7.56
CA ASP A 151 -4.67 -8.48 -7.60
C ASP A 151 -4.40 -7.96 -9.03
N GLN A 152 -5.30 -8.25 -9.97
CA GLN A 152 -5.04 -8.04 -11.40
C GLN A 152 -5.35 -6.63 -11.92
N LEU A 153 -6.29 -5.88 -11.30
CA LEU A 153 -6.86 -4.66 -11.90
C LEU A 153 -6.23 -3.35 -11.49
N ILE A 154 -5.63 -3.27 -10.32
CA ILE A 154 -4.91 -2.06 -9.91
C ILE A 154 -3.42 -2.35 -9.73
N PRO A 155 -2.53 -1.34 -9.89
CA PRO A 155 -1.09 -1.56 -9.78
C PRO A 155 -0.67 -2.11 -8.41
N GLU A 156 0.43 -2.84 -8.36
CA GLU A 156 0.98 -3.41 -7.13
C GLU A 156 1.27 -2.35 -6.06
N TRP A 157 1.70 -1.15 -6.47
CA TRP A 157 1.94 -0.05 -5.54
C TRP A 157 0.69 0.42 -4.77
N ALA A 158 -0.51 0.10 -5.27
CA ALA A 158 -1.78 0.42 -4.60
C ALA A 158 -2.17 -0.63 -3.53
N PHE A 159 -1.19 -1.28 -2.89
CA PHE A 159 -1.36 -2.31 -1.86
C PHE A 159 -2.22 -1.87 -0.67
N PHE A 160 -2.31 -0.58 -0.41
CA PHE A 160 -3.12 0.05 0.65
C PHE A 160 -4.62 0.17 0.29
N CYS A 161 -5.01 -0.32 -0.88
CA CYS A 161 -6.37 -0.22 -1.39
C CYS A 161 -6.89 -1.60 -1.82
N ARG A 162 -8.14 -1.91 -1.50
CA ARG A 162 -8.91 -3.02 -2.09
C ARG A 162 -9.86 -2.51 -3.14
N ALA A 163 -9.83 -3.13 -4.30
CA ALA A 163 -10.69 -2.77 -5.42
C ALA A 163 -11.92 -3.69 -5.53
N VAL A 164 -13.05 -3.09 -5.84
CA VAL A 164 -14.31 -3.78 -6.18
C VAL A 164 -14.74 -3.22 -7.51
N ILE A 165 -14.57 -3.99 -8.58
CA ILE A 165 -14.62 -3.47 -9.95
C ILE A 165 -15.43 -4.40 -10.84
N ASP A 166 -16.34 -3.84 -11.63
CA ASP A 166 -16.86 -4.51 -12.81
C ASP A 166 -15.90 -4.25 -13.97
N ALA A 167 -15.30 -5.33 -14.46
CA ALA A 167 -14.29 -5.32 -15.52
C ALA A 167 -14.90 -5.10 -16.92
N GLY A 168 -16.22 -4.99 -17.01
CA GLY A 168 -16.92 -4.71 -18.26
C GLY A 168 -16.61 -5.73 -19.35
N GLU A 169 -15.99 -5.26 -20.43
CA GLU A 169 -15.67 -6.07 -21.62
C GLU A 169 -14.26 -6.70 -21.60
N LEU A 170 -13.54 -6.64 -20.48
CA LEU A 170 -12.23 -7.29 -20.39
C LEU A 170 -12.36 -8.81 -20.56
N PRO A 171 -11.51 -9.44 -21.38
CA PRO A 171 -11.61 -10.86 -21.64
C PRO A 171 -11.24 -11.70 -20.43
N LEU A 172 -12.05 -12.72 -20.17
CA LEU A 172 -11.84 -13.71 -19.13
C LEU A 172 -10.99 -14.88 -19.64
N THR A 173 -10.31 -15.56 -18.72
CA THR A 173 -9.70 -16.88 -18.99
C THR A 173 -10.73 -17.92 -19.38
N ALA A 174 -10.31 -19.05 -19.94
CA ALA A 174 -11.22 -20.13 -20.33
C ALA A 174 -12.00 -20.71 -19.13
N SER A 175 -11.42 -20.71 -17.93
CA SER A 175 -12.10 -21.10 -16.68
C SER A 175 -13.10 -20.06 -16.18
N ARG A 176 -13.01 -18.82 -16.67
CA ARG A 176 -13.79 -17.65 -16.21
C ARG A 176 -13.58 -17.28 -14.74
N GLU A 177 -12.42 -17.63 -14.18
CA GLU A 177 -12.04 -17.36 -12.79
C GLU A 177 -11.03 -16.22 -12.65
N SER A 178 -10.60 -15.63 -13.77
CA SER A 178 -9.64 -14.51 -13.80
C SER A 178 -9.71 -13.77 -15.13
N LEU A 179 -9.08 -12.60 -15.20
CA LEU A 179 -8.90 -11.84 -16.43
C LEU A 179 -7.71 -12.38 -17.22
N GLN A 180 -7.78 -12.30 -18.56
CA GLN A 180 -6.63 -12.60 -19.41
C GLN A 180 -5.64 -11.44 -19.37
N GLU A 181 -4.34 -11.76 -19.24
CA GLU A 181 -3.28 -10.77 -19.41
C GLU A 181 -3.21 -10.32 -20.87
N THR A 182 -3.72 -9.12 -21.10
CA THR A 182 -3.79 -8.49 -22.44
C THR A 182 -3.30 -7.05 -22.36
N THR A 183 -2.98 -6.46 -23.50
CA THR A 183 -2.65 -5.04 -23.58
C THR A 183 -3.79 -4.15 -23.06
N SER A 184 -5.04 -4.58 -23.29
CA SER A 184 -6.22 -3.86 -22.76
C SER A 184 -6.26 -3.87 -21.23
N LEU A 185 -5.96 -4.99 -20.58
CA LEU A 185 -5.86 -5.09 -19.14
C LEU A 185 -4.74 -4.17 -18.59
N GLN A 186 -3.58 -4.17 -19.23
CA GLN A 186 -2.46 -3.31 -18.84
C GLN A 186 -2.83 -1.83 -18.93
N LEU A 187 -3.49 -1.40 -19.99
CA LEU A 187 -3.98 -0.02 -20.15
C LEU A 187 -5.04 0.37 -19.11
N VAL A 188 -5.94 -0.55 -18.78
CA VAL A 188 -6.93 -0.32 -17.70
C VAL A 188 -6.22 -0.21 -16.36
N ARG A 189 -5.30 -1.11 -16.05
CA ARG A 189 -4.50 -1.08 -14.81
C ARG A 189 -3.76 0.25 -14.65
N GLU A 190 -3.12 0.73 -15.71
CA GLU A 190 -2.45 2.03 -15.69
C GLU A 190 -3.42 3.19 -15.46
N ARG A 191 -4.57 3.20 -16.11
CA ARG A 191 -5.59 4.24 -15.93
C ARG A 191 -6.17 4.26 -14.53
N LEU A 192 -6.50 3.10 -13.98
CA LEU A 192 -7.01 2.99 -12.60
C LEU A 192 -5.94 3.42 -11.58
N GLY A 193 -4.68 3.08 -11.83
CA GLY A 193 -3.56 3.57 -11.03
C GLY A 193 -3.45 5.10 -11.07
N ASN A 194 -3.51 5.70 -12.26
CA ASN A 194 -3.49 7.16 -12.42
C ASN A 194 -4.68 7.83 -11.74
N ARG A 195 -5.87 7.22 -11.78
CA ARG A 195 -7.05 7.70 -11.09
C ARG A 195 -6.84 7.69 -9.58
N LEU A 196 -6.37 6.56 -9.04
CA LEU A 196 -6.08 6.42 -7.61
C LEU A 196 -5.04 7.45 -7.14
N LEU A 197 -3.97 7.65 -7.90
CA LEU A 197 -2.97 8.67 -7.62
C LEU A 197 -3.55 10.08 -7.62
N GLY A 198 -4.37 10.40 -8.61
CA GLY A 198 -5.05 11.70 -8.71
C GLY A 198 -5.96 11.98 -7.52
N GLU A 199 -6.71 10.98 -7.05
CA GLU A 199 -7.56 11.10 -5.86
C GLU A 199 -6.74 11.28 -4.57
N LEU A 200 -5.62 10.58 -4.41
CA LEU A 200 -4.70 10.80 -3.27
C LEU A 200 -4.16 12.23 -3.25
N ILE A 201 -3.77 12.77 -4.40
CA ILE A 201 -3.31 14.16 -4.52
C ILE A 201 -4.44 15.14 -4.17
N MET A 202 -5.67 14.86 -4.61
CA MET A 202 -6.83 15.68 -4.30
C MET A 202 -7.17 15.66 -2.81
N VAL A 203 -7.14 14.48 -2.17
CA VAL A 203 -7.35 14.34 -0.72
C VAL A 203 -6.28 15.10 0.06
N HIS A 204 -5.03 15.08 -0.38
CA HIS A 204 -3.96 15.90 0.21
C HIS A 204 -4.30 17.40 0.19
N GLY A 205 -4.88 17.89 -0.90
CA GLY A 205 -5.25 19.30 -1.03
C GLY A 205 -6.47 19.73 -0.21
N LEU A 206 -7.44 18.83 -0.01
CA LEU A 206 -8.74 19.14 0.59
C LEU A 206 -8.91 18.65 2.03
N HIS A 207 -8.27 17.54 2.38
CA HIS A 207 -8.38 16.82 3.66
C HIS A 207 -7.01 16.35 4.14
N ALA A 208 -6.13 17.30 4.43
CA ALA A 208 -4.73 17.03 4.77
C ALA A 208 -4.54 16.10 5.98
N ASP A 209 -5.45 16.14 6.94
CA ASP A 209 -5.47 15.27 8.12
C ASP A 209 -5.70 13.80 7.75
N VAL A 210 -6.74 13.52 6.97
CA VAL A 210 -7.06 12.15 6.48
C VAL A 210 -5.91 11.62 5.62
N TYR A 211 -5.38 12.48 4.75
CA TYR A 211 -4.24 12.12 3.91
C TYR A 211 -2.99 11.76 4.74
N GLN A 212 -2.67 12.56 5.76
CA GLN A 212 -1.54 12.28 6.64
C GLN A 212 -1.69 10.97 7.39
N ASP A 213 -2.91 10.61 7.80
CA ASP A 213 -3.18 9.34 8.45
C ASP A 213 -2.97 8.16 7.50
N ILE A 214 -3.44 8.26 6.25
CA ILE A 214 -3.20 7.25 5.20
C ILE A 214 -1.69 7.07 4.95
N VAL A 215 -0.98 8.16 4.72
CA VAL A 215 0.46 8.14 4.44
C VAL A 215 1.25 7.59 5.62
N ARG A 216 0.93 8.00 6.86
CA ARG A 216 1.60 7.51 8.06
C ARG A 216 1.42 6.01 8.23
N LEU A 217 0.20 5.51 8.00
CA LEU A 217 -0.12 4.09 8.14
C LEU A 217 0.61 3.23 7.10
N HIS A 218 0.75 3.73 5.87
CA HIS A 218 1.29 2.98 4.74
C HIS A 218 2.71 3.40 4.31
N ALA A 219 3.35 4.32 5.05
CA ALA A 219 4.63 4.94 4.69
C ALA A 219 5.73 3.93 4.37
N THR A 220 5.89 2.90 5.20
CA THR A 220 6.92 1.87 5.02
C THR A 220 6.76 1.15 3.68
N GLY A 221 5.55 0.74 3.33
CA GLY A 221 5.29 0.08 2.07
C GLY A 221 5.47 1.00 0.86
N LEU A 222 5.06 2.26 0.96
CA LEU A 222 5.26 3.26 -0.09
C LEU A 222 6.76 3.53 -0.32
N ARG A 223 7.57 3.60 0.75
CA ARG A 223 9.03 3.73 0.64
C ARG A 223 9.66 2.50 -0.01
N ALA A 224 9.24 1.29 0.40
CA ALA A 224 9.74 0.03 -0.19
C ALA A 224 9.53 -0.02 -1.71
N LEU A 225 8.36 0.40 -2.18
CA LEU A 225 8.05 0.46 -3.62
C LEU A 225 8.94 1.49 -4.35
N ALA A 226 9.14 2.67 -3.77
CA ALA A 226 10.00 3.70 -4.34
C ALA A 226 11.46 3.22 -4.47
N VAL A 227 11.96 2.52 -3.47
CA VAL A 227 13.30 1.91 -3.48
C VAL A 227 13.41 0.80 -4.53
N SER A 228 12.35 0.03 -4.74
CA SER A 228 12.32 -1.07 -5.72
C SER A 228 12.28 -0.58 -7.18
N GLY A 229 12.20 0.72 -7.42
CA GLY A 229 12.15 1.29 -8.76
C GLY A 229 10.79 1.14 -9.45
N ILE A 230 9.73 0.81 -8.69
CA ILE A 230 8.38 0.84 -9.21
C ILE A 230 7.99 2.30 -9.41
N ASP A 231 7.55 2.63 -10.62
CA ASP A 231 7.14 4.00 -10.98
C ASP A 231 5.82 4.36 -10.26
N ILE A 232 5.94 4.81 -9.02
CA ILE A 232 4.87 5.48 -8.28
C ILE A 232 4.95 7.00 -8.48
N ARG A 233 5.72 7.42 -9.50
CA ARG A 233 5.94 8.82 -9.89
C ARG A 233 6.51 9.65 -8.73
N ASP A 234 6.01 10.87 -8.59
CA ASP A 234 6.49 11.80 -7.56
C ASP A 234 5.82 11.59 -6.19
N LEU A 235 4.98 10.55 -6.03
CA LEU A 235 4.23 10.33 -4.79
C LEU A 235 5.13 10.32 -3.53
N PRO A 236 6.25 9.57 -3.47
CA PRO A 236 7.12 9.58 -2.29
C PRO A 236 7.75 10.93 -2.02
N ARG A 237 8.07 11.70 -3.05
CA ARG A 237 8.74 13.00 -2.92
C ARG A 237 7.85 14.06 -2.29
N THR A 238 6.57 14.08 -2.71
CA THR A 238 5.60 15.10 -2.29
C THR A 238 4.87 14.73 -1.01
N THR A 239 4.79 13.43 -0.67
CA THR A 239 3.84 12.95 0.32
C THR A 239 4.46 12.27 1.53
N LEU A 240 5.65 11.66 1.40
CA LEU A 240 6.29 10.95 2.51
C LEU A 240 7.16 11.90 3.33
N PRO A 241 6.75 12.26 4.55
CA PRO A 241 7.56 13.11 5.39
C PRO A 241 8.71 12.33 6.03
N PHE A 242 9.84 13.00 6.20
CA PHE A 242 10.93 12.61 7.08
C PHE A 242 10.87 13.44 8.34
N GLU A 243 11.13 12.82 9.47
CA GLU A 243 11.40 13.54 10.70
C GLU A 243 12.74 14.27 10.56
N THR A 244 12.78 15.53 10.94
CA THR A 244 14.01 16.30 10.98
C THR A 244 14.10 17.09 12.30
N THR A 245 15.28 17.58 12.61
CA THR A 245 15.50 18.47 13.77
C THR A 245 14.71 19.76 13.69
N LEU A 246 14.26 20.17 12.50
CA LEU A 246 13.45 21.36 12.25
C LEU A 246 11.98 21.03 11.84
N GLY A 247 11.46 19.89 12.31
CA GLY A 247 10.12 19.42 12.02
C GLY A 247 10.05 18.46 10.84
N GLN A 248 8.85 18.01 10.51
CA GLN A 248 8.65 17.07 9.40
C GLN A 248 8.78 17.78 8.05
N ARG A 249 9.46 17.15 7.11
CA ARG A 249 9.73 17.67 5.75
C ARG A 249 9.61 16.56 4.72
N THR A 250 8.96 16.84 3.59
CA THR A 250 9.00 15.96 2.43
C THR A 250 10.30 16.11 1.66
N ILE A 251 10.61 15.18 0.76
CA ILE A 251 11.83 15.26 -0.07
C ILE A 251 11.85 16.55 -0.87
N ASP A 252 10.74 16.95 -1.49
CA ASP A 252 10.68 18.21 -2.26
C ASP A 252 10.91 19.44 -1.40
N GLN A 253 10.39 19.45 -0.16
CA GLN A 253 10.68 20.54 0.79
C GLN A 253 12.15 20.56 1.21
N LEU A 254 12.79 19.39 1.34
CA LEU A 254 14.21 19.30 1.65
C LEU A 254 15.07 19.76 0.47
N LEU A 255 14.74 19.35 -0.74
CA LEU A 255 15.46 19.75 -1.96
C LEU A 255 15.30 21.24 -2.30
N ALA A 256 14.22 21.88 -1.85
CA ALA A 256 14.02 23.32 -2.00
C ALA A 256 14.87 24.18 -1.06
N LEU A 257 15.54 23.58 -0.07
CA LEU A 257 16.43 24.32 0.83
C LEU A 257 17.70 24.74 0.08
N ASP A 258 18.17 25.97 0.37
CA ASP A 258 19.45 26.50 -0.17
C ASP A 258 20.64 25.93 0.63
N GLN A 259 20.79 24.60 0.59
CA GLN A 259 21.87 23.85 1.23
C GLN A 259 22.46 22.87 0.22
N SER A 260 23.79 22.88 0.08
CA SER A 260 24.49 21.97 -0.85
C SER A 260 24.43 20.52 -0.37
N THR A 261 24.38 20.30 0.93
CA THR A 261 24.31 18.97 1.56
C THR A 261 23.25 18.93 2.65
N LEU A 262 22.52 17.83 2.72
CA LEU A 262 21.46 17.56 3.67
C LEU A 262 21.86 16.33 4.49
N PRO A 263 22.36 16.51 5.72
CA PRO A 263 22.85 15.42 6.53
C PRO A 263 21.71 14.55 7.06
N TYR A 264 21.88 13.23 7.05
CA TYR A 264 20.95 12.28 7.64
C TYR A 264 21.65 11.26 8.54
N VAL A 265 20.88 10.67 9.47
CA VAL A 265 21.35 9.65 10.41
C VAL A 265 20.48 8.41 10.28
N VAL A 266 21.10 7.23 10.22
CA VAL A 266 20.43 5.93 10.01
C VAL A 266 20.13 5.16 11.30
N ASP A 267 20.63 5.63 12.42
CA ASP A 267 20.50 5.00 13.73
C ASP A 267 19.67 5.88 14.64
N SER A 268 18.60 5.34 15.24
CA SER A 268 17.67 6.09 16.09
C SER A 268 18.35 6.68 17.33
N ASP A 269 19.24 5.92 17.98
CA ASP A 269 19.92 6.39 19.18
C ASP A 269 20.92 7.51 18.83
N ALA A 270 21.56 7.39 17.65
CA ALA A 270 22.43 8.44 17.13
C ALA A 270 21.62 9.70 16.79
N TYR A 271 20.43 9.58 16.20
CA TYR A 271 19.57 10.71 15.92
C TYR A 271 19.14 11.43 17.21
N GLU A 272 18.68 10.69 18.22
CA GLU A 272 18.30 11.27 19.51
C GLU A 272 19.48 11.96 20.21
N ALA A 273 20.69 11.43 20.05
CA ALA A 273 21.90 12.06 20.57
C ALA A 273 22.23 13.38 19.88
N VAL A 274 21.98 13.49 18.57
CA VAL A 274 22.23 14.70 17.76
C VAL A 274 21.13 15.73 17.90
N ARG A 275 19.91 15.32 18.05
CA ARG A 275 18.69 16.12 17.93
C ARG A 275 18.75 17.41 18.74
N ASP A 276 19.01 17.32 20.04
CA ASP A 276 18.98 18.49 20.92
C ASP A 276 20.09 19.51 20.57
N VAL A 277 21.26 18.99 20.15
CA VAL A 277 22.39 19.82 19.73
C VAL A 277 22.09 20.51 18.40
N ALA A 278 21.55 19.77 17.44
CA ALA A 278 21.21 20.28 16.12
C ALA A 278 20.05 21.29 16.19
N VAL A 279 19.03 21.03 16.99
CA VAL A 279 17.92 21.98 17.23
C VAL A 279 18.45 23.29 17.82
N HIS A 280 19.34 23.23 18.82
CA HIS A 280 19.93 24.41 19.40
C HIS A 280 20.81 25.20 18.41
N ALA A 281 21.52 24.49 17.53
CA ALA A 281 22.34 25.09 16.48
C ALA A 281 21.52 25.52 15.24
N GLU A 282 20.21 25.38 15.26
CA GLU A 282 19.31 25.60 14.11
C GLU A 282 19.77 24.84 12.86
N SER A 283 20.38 23.68 13.05
CA SER A 283 20.92 22.85 11.98
C SER A 283 19.93 21.73 11.60
N LEU A 284 19.70 21.57 10.31
CA LEU A 284 18.88 20.48 9.80
C LEU A 284 19.65 19.17 9.86
N VAL A 285 19.08 18.16 10.50
CA VAL A 285 19.50 16.76 10.40
C VAL A 285 18.27 15.91 10.17
N ILE A 286 18.34 14.99 9.24
CA ILE A 286 17.23 14.12 8.85
C ILE A 286 17.33 12.80 9.63
N ASN A 287 16.23 12.38 10.23
CA ASN A 287 16.09 11.04 10.76
C ASN A 287 15.75 10.07 9.61
N ALA A 288 16.67 9.18 9.30
CA ALA A 288 16.50 8.12 8.31
C ALA A 288 16.68 6.72 8.93
N SER A 289 16.30 6.58 10.22
CA SER A 289 16.38 5.32 10.96
C SER A 289 15.20 4.38 10.68
N GLY A 290 14.13 4.89 10.06
CA GLY A 290 12.99 4.09 9.66
C GLY A 290 13.29 3.17 8.47
N ALA A 291 12.48 2.10 8.34
CA ALA A 291 12.63 1.14 7.26
C ALA A 291 12.52 1.85 5.89
N HIS A 292 13.49 1.58 5.01
CA HIS A 292 13.62 2.11 3.65
C HIS A 292 13.82 3.64 3.56
N GLU A 293 14.08 4.34 4.66
CA GLU A 293 14.29 5.79 4.64
C GLU A 293 15.65 6.15 4.05
N ALA A 294 16.71 5.54 4.55
CA ALA A 294 18.06 5.78 4.04
C ALA A 294 18.21 5.36 2.57
N GLU A 295 17.68 4.17 2.23
CA GLU A 295 17.71 3.68 0.85
C GLU A 295 16.96 4.62 -0.10
N LEU A 296 15.82 5.19 0.33
CA LEU A 296 15.07 6.15 -0.47
C LEU A 296 15.89 7.43 -0.72
N LEU A 297 16.58 7.98 0.30
CA LEU A 297 17.47 9.14 0.12
C LEU A 297 18.61 8.84 -0.86
N GLN A 298 19.16 7.62 -0.81
CA GLN A 298 20.20 7.18 -1.76
C GLN A 298 19.64 7.08 -3.19
N VAL A 299 18.43 6.54 -3.37
CA VAL A 299 17.77 6.49 -4.68
C VAL A 299 17.57 7.91 -5.23
N ILE A 300 17.11 8.86 -4.41
CA ILE A 300 16.96 10.26 -4.81
C ILE A 300 18.33 10.89 -5.20
N ASN A 301 19.40 10.57 -4.49
CA ASN A 301 20.76 11.03 -4.87
C ASN A 301 21.17 10.60 -6.28
N THR A 302 20.70 9.45 -6.76
CA THR A 302 21.02 9.00 -8.13
C THR A 302 20.38 9.87 -9.22
N THR A 303 19.27 10.54 -8.91
CA THR A 303 18.50 11.37 -9.87
C THR A 303 18.75 12.87 -9.71
N GLU A 304 18.93 13.34 -8.48
CA GLU A 304 19.04 14.76 -8.13
C GLU A 304 20.47 15.21 -7.79
N GLY A 305 21.44 14.28 -7.83
CA GLY A 305 22.80 14.49 -7.37
C GLY A 305 22.99 14.22 -5.88
N GLU A 306 24.23 14.08 -5.43
CA GLU A 306 24.59 13.71 -4.04
C GLU A 306 24.34 14.86 -3.06
N ARG A 307 23.07 15.10 -2.74
CA ARG A 307 22.65 16.10 -1.74
C ARG A 307 22.45 15.52 -0.35
N PHE A 308 21.94 14.29 -0.26
CA PHE A 308 21.72 13.61 1.02
C PHE A 308 22.99 12.87 1.42
N VAL A 309 23.56 13.24 2.57
CA VAL A 309 24.83 12.70 3.04
C VAL A 309 24.65 12.07 4.41
N GLU A 310 25.07 10.80 4.54
CA GLU A 310 25.04 10.13 5.82
C GLU A 310 26.02 10.77 6.80
N MET A 311 25.53 11.23 7.94
CA MET A 311 26.33 11.86 8.97
C MET A 311 27.03 10.79 9.80
N ALA A 312 28.34 10.80 9.80
CA ALA A 312 29.12 9.99 10.69
C ALA A 312 29.01 10.49 12.15
N ARG A 313 29.01 9.57 13.11
CA ARG A 313 28.84 9.89 14.55
C ARG A 313 29.83 10.94 15.07
N PHE A 314 31.02 11.04 14.50
CA PHE A 314 32.03 12.04 14.92
C PHE A 314 31.70 13.47 14.42
N GLU A 315 30.86 13.64 13.42
CA GLU A 315 30.50 14.96 12.88
C GLU A 315 29.51 15.71 13.80
N ILE A 316 28.86 14.99 14.73
CA ILE A 316 27.97 15.55 15.75
C ILE A 316 28.70 16.62 16.58
N ALA A 317 29.96 16.38 16.90
CA ALA A 317 30.77 17.32 17.67
C ALA A 317 30.92 18.68 16.99
N HIS A 318 30.93 18.71 15.64
CA HIS A 318 30.99 19.96 14.88
C HIS A 318 29.70 20.77 14.95
N LEU A 319 28.55 20.13 15.10
CA LEU A 319 27.28 20.83 15.31
C LEU A 319 27.22 21.49 16.68
N ALA A 320 27.76 20.86 17.71
CA ALA A 320 27.80 21.41 19.06
C ALA A 320 28.64 22.68 19.19
N ARG A 321 29.52 22.97 18.22
CA ARG A 321 30.46 24.11 18.24
C ARG A 321 31.10 24.27 19.61
N PRO A 322 31.84 23.27 20.13
CA PRO A 322 32.38 23.31 21.46
C PRO A 322 33.36 24.48 21.60
N GLU A 323 33.17 25.26 22.65
CA GLU A 323 34.12 26.33 23.03
C GLU A 323 35.10 25.82 24.10
N PRO A 324 36.35 26.25 24.10
CA PRO A 324 37.29 25.83 25.12
C PRO A 324 36.76 26.13 26.53
N TYR A 325 36.94 25.20 27.44
CA TYR A 325 36.55 25.37 28.85
C TYR A 325 37.47 26.37 29.52
N VAL A 326 36.88 27.40 30.09
CA VAL A 326 37.64 28.58 30.60
C VAL A 326 38.38 28.27 31.93
N ASP A 327 37.82 27.41 32.79
CA ASP A 327 38.49 27.01 34.06
C ASP A 327 39.40 25.80 33.83
N ILE A 328 40.63 26.10 33.43
CA ILE A 328 41.67 25.12 33.08
C ILE A 328 41.97 24.17 34.23
N ASP A 329 42.00 24.65 35.51
CA ASP A 329 42.32 23.82 36.66
C ASP A 329 41.23 22.82 36.98
N ARG A 330 39.97 23.25 36.87
CA ARG A 330 38.82 22.35 37.01
C ARG A 330 38.64 21.39 35.86
N GLY A 331 38.87 21.89 34.64
CA GLY A 331 38.87 21.05 33.43
C GLY A 331 39.90 19.95 33.51
N SER A 332 41.14 20.27 33.86
CA SER A 332 42.25 19.31 34.01
C SER A 332 42.00 18.25 35.06
N ARG A 333 41.33 18.58 36.20
CA ARG A 333 40.94 17.64 37.23
C ARG A 333 39.84 16.68 36.75
N LEU A 334 38.88 17.22 35.99
CA LEU A 334 37.80 16.38 35.38
C LEU A 334 38.37 15.42 34.35
N VAL A 335 39.23 15.88 33.45
CA VAL A 335 39.90 15.04 32.46
C VAL A 335 40.71 13.93 33.14
N LYS A 336 41.49 14.28 34.17
CA LYS A 336 42.28 13.28 34.90
C LYS A 336 41.42 12.24 35.58
N ALA A 337 40.35 12.63 36.26
CA ALA A 337 39.40 11.69 36.90
C ALA A 337 38.69 10.80 35.89
N ALA A 338 38.33 11.35 34.72
CA ALA A 338 37.73 10.61 33.66
C ALA A 338 38.71 9.62 32.98
N ASP A 339 39.95 10.04 32.75
CA ASP A 339 41.01 9.16 32.20
C ASP A 339 41.33 7.99 33.15
N GLU A 340 41.32 8.23 34.48
CA GLU A 340 41.47 7.19 35.48
C GLU A 340 40.33 6.15 35.44
N THR A 341 39.12 6.64 35.09
CA THR A 341 37.90 5.81 35.05
C THR A 341 37.72 5.10 33.71
N PHE A 342 37.92 5.81 32.60
CA PHE A 342 37.58 5.35 31.24
C PHE A 342 38.79 5.06 30.36
N GLY A 343 39.99 5.53 30.75
CA GLY A 343 41.22 5.32 30.00
C GLY A 343 41.55 3.88 29.64
N PRO A 344 41.29 2.89 30.52
CA PRO A 344 41.44 1.47 30.18
C PRO A 344 40.56 1.03 29.01
N ASN A 345 39.50 1.73 28.71
CA ASN A 345 38.55 1.43 27.62
C ASN A 345 38.85 2.21 26.34
N SER A 346 40.02 2.83 26.20
CA SER A 346 40.43 3.61 25.04
C SER A 346 39.51 4.81 24.74
N VAL A 347 38.93 5.42 25.79
CA VAL A 347 38.09 6.63 25.70
C VAL A 347 38.97 7.85 26.02
N ALA A 348 39.03 8.81 25.12
CA ALA A 348 39.64 10.11 25.38
C ALA A 348 38.54 11.08 25.83
N VAL A 349 38.78 11.83 26.90
CA VAL A 349 37.84 12.81 27.45
C VAL A 349 38.36 14.21 27.22
N GLU A 350 37.49 15.06 26.68
CA GLU A 350 37.76 16.48 26.49
C GLU A 350 36.64 17.26 27.21
N VAL A 351 37.00 18.36 27.86
CA VAL A 351 36.06 19.24 28.55
C VAL A 351 35.90 20.53 27.72
N ALA A 352 34.68 20.78 27.31
CA ALA A 352 34.36 21.96 26.50
C ALA A 352 33.00 22.54 26.95
N HIS A 353 32.78 23.81 26.63
CA HIS A 353 31.44 24.38 26.68
C HIS A 353 30.68 24.07 25.39
N PHE A 354 29.48 23.58 25.51
CA PHE A 354 28.56 23.39 24.38
C PHE A 354 27.11 23.54 24.81
N ALA A 355 26.26 23.80 23.90
CA ALA A 355 24.82 23.90 24.13
C ALA A 355 24.09 22.76 23.38
N PRO A 356 22.93 22.29 23.92
CA PRO A 356 22.24 22.73 25.13
C PRO A 356 22.84 22.14 26.41
N ALA A 357 22.86 22.95 27.45
CA ALA A 357 23.41 22.60 28.77
C ALA A 357 22.79 21.36 29.49
N PRO A 358 21.57 20.89 29.22
CA PRO A 358 21.02 19.72 29.89
C PRO A 358 21.73 18.40 29.59
N ARG A 359 22.52 18.30 28.52
CA ARG A 359 23.32 17.11 28.20
C ARG A 359 24.77 17.32 28.63
N PRO A 360 25.18 16.80 29.79
CA PRO A 360 26.53 17.07 30.31
C PRO A 360 27.64 16.32 29.56
N VAL A 361 27.29 15.34 28.74
CA VAL A 361 28.26 14.49 28.02
C VAL A 361 27.78 14.21 26.62
N LEU A 362 28.65 14.45 25.64
CA LEU A 362 28.50 13.95 24.28
C LEU A 362 29.56 12.85 24.08
N PHE A 363 29.09 11.68 23.65
CA PHE A 363 29.96 10.56 23.32
C PHE A 363 30.03 10.37 21.81
N TRP A 364 31.25 10.32 21.25
CA TRP A 364 31.47 9.93 19.87
C TRP A 364 32.64 8.95 19.77
N PRO A 365 32.59 7.99 18.84
CA PRO A 365 33.72 7.10 18.61
C PRO A 365 34.93 7.90 18.14
N ALA A 366 36.13 7.55 18.65
CA ALA A 366 37.37 8.20 18.21
C ALA A 366 37.50 8.03 16.69
N ALA A 367 37.78 9.11 15.99
CA ALA A 367 38.22 9.04 14.59
C ALA A 367 39.47 8.19 14.51
N THR A 368 39.57 7.35 13.47
CA THR A 368 40.77 6.54 13.19
C THR A 368 42.04 7.36 13.31
N PRO A 369 43.19 6.80 13.72
CA PRO A 369 44.44 7.54 14.06
C PRO A 369 44.95 8.52 12.99
N ARG A 370 44.48 8.42 11.75
CA ARG A 370 44.80 9.34 10.65
C ARG A 370 44.20 10.76 10.76
N ALA A 371 43.09 10.89 11.49
CA ALA A 371 42.45 12.21 11.65
C ALA A 371 43.05 13.06 12.79
N ARG A 372 43.81 12.46 13.72
CA ARG A 372 44.50 13.20 14.80
C ARG A 372 45.62 14.09 14.35
N ALA A 373 46.22 13.84 13.18
CA ALA A 373 47.35 14.62 12.66
C ALA A 373 46.96 15.96 11.99
N ALA A 374 45.66 16.16 11.72
CA ALA A 374 45.17 17.37 11.01
C ALA A 374 44.56 18.43 11.93
N ALA A 375 44.41 18.18 13.24
CA ALA A 375 43.72 19.10 14.15
C ALA A 375 44.60 19.87 15.13
N CYS A 376 45.92 19.88 14.99
CA CYS A 376 46.79 20.75 15.74
C CYS A 376 47.64 21.63 14.79
N PRO A 377 47.31 22.90 14.56
CA PRO A 377 48.29 23.88 14.12
C PRO A 377 49.15 24.30 15.33
N PRO A 378 50.39 24.72 15.08
CA PRO A 378 51.39 25.06 16.12
C PRO A 378 51.02 26.25 16.97
#